data_1f6d3e4cb84c580393d24c7e63835c1e
#
_entry.id   1f6d3e4cb84c580393d24c7e63835c1e
#
_cell.length_a   1.000
_cell.length_b   1.000
_cell.length_c   1.000
_cell.angle_alpha   90.00
_cell.angle_beta   90.00
_cell.angle_gamma   90.00
#
_symmetry.space_group_name_H-M   'P 1'
#
loop_
_entity.id
_entity.type
_entity.pdbx_description
1 polymer ?
#
loop_
_entity_poly.entity_id
_entity_poly.type
_entity_poly.pdbx_seq_one_letter_code
_entity_poly.pdbx_strand_id
1 'polypeptide(L)'
;MIDAATIAFAHRLADAAGCAIRPHFRQRIDVIDKGAAKGSLFDPVTAADREAEQAIRALIEAERPDDGILGEEFGEKRGTNGLCWVLDPVDGTRAFINGRHEWGSLIALEENERPVLGIIDQPVLGERFIGVNGKTEMIVQGAATPLQVRACASLSEALLCCTHPYAYFDADERAAFRRVATSVRMSRFGGDCYIFAVLAMGFCDLVVESHLHRWDVAALIPVVEGAGGIITDWNGRDCSHGGQVVACGDARVHEEAMKRLRSA
;
A
#
# COMPACT_ATOMS: atom_id res chain seq x y z
N MET A 1 -10.30 15.88 -11.33
CA MET A 1 -8.90 16.29 -10.99
C MET A 1 -8.91 16.82 -9.56
N ILE A 2 -8.07 16.27 -8.70
CA ILE A 2 -7.97 16.64 -7.29
C ILE A 2 -7.25 17.99 -7.18
N ASP A 3 -7.82 18.91 -6.40
CA ASP A 3 -7.30 20.27 -6.23
C ASP A 3 -6.13 20.36 -5.23
N ALA A 4 -5.42 21.48 -5.27
CA ALA A 4 -4.26 21.69 -4.41
C ALA A 4 -4.60 21.74 -2.91
N ALA A 5 -5.80 22.16 -2.53
CA ALA A 5 -6.23 22.21 -1.13
C ALA A 5 -6.43 20.78 -0.58
N THR A 6 -7.02 19.89 -1.38
CA THR A 6 -7.20 18.49 -1.03
C THR A 6 -5.86 17.75 -0.95
N ILE A 7 -4.91 18.04 -1.87
CA ILE A 7 -3.55 17.47 -1.81
C ILE A 7 -2.83 17.94 -0.54
N ALA A 8 -2.90 19.23 -0.22
CA ALA A 8 -2.31 19.79 1.01
C ALA A 8 -2.95 19.18 2.28
N PHE A 9 -4.24 18.91 2.26
CA PHE A 9 -4.92 18.23 3.34
C PHE A 9 -4.41 16.80 3.52
N ALA A 10 -4.27 16.02 2.43
CA ALA A 10 -3.70 14.68 2.48
C ALA A 10 -2.29 14.65 3.08
N HIS A 11 -1.45 15.64 2.77
CA HIS A 11 -0.13 15.77 3.40
C HIS A 11 -0.23 15.98 4.91
N ARG A 12 -1.18 16.78 5.39
CA ARG A 12 -1.38 16.99 6.83
C ARG A 12 -1.87 15.74 7.55
N LEU A 13 -2.69 14.91 6.88
CA LEU A 13 -3.09 13.61 7.42
C LEU A 13 -1.87 12.71 7.63
N ALA A 14 -0.96 12.64 6.65
CA ALA A 14 0.26 11.87 6.75
C ALA A 14 1.22 12.43 7.83
N ASP A 15 1.31 13.78 7.98
CA ASP A 15 2.08 14.40 9.06
C ASP A 15 1.54 14.02 10.43
N ALA A 16 0.21 14.02 10.60
CA ALA A 16 -0.45 13.64 11.85
C ALA A 16 -0.19 12.17 12.20
N ALA A 17 -0.32 11.26 11.21
CA ALA A 17 0.01 9.85 11.37
C ALA A 17 1.47 9.66 11.80
N GLY A 18 2.41 10.25 11.05
CA GLY A 18 3.84 10.15 11.34
C GLY A 18 4.22 10.72 12.72
N CYS A 19 3.56 11.79 13.19
CA CYS A 19 3.76 12.33 14.53
C CYS A 19 3.31 11.35 15.61
N ALA A 20 2.19 10.65 15.42
CA ALA A 20 1.69 9.65 16.35
C ALA A 20 2.57 8.38 16.37
N ILE A 21 3.02 7.91 15.20
CA ILE A 21 3.73 6.64 15.06
C ILE A 21 5.19 6.69 15.52
N ARG A 22 5.94 7.76 15.16
CA ARG A 22 7.39 7.83 15.42
C ARG A 22 7.81 7.56 16.86
N PRO A 23 7.09 8.01 17.92
CA PRO A 23 7.45 7.72 19.30
C PRO A 23 7.45 6.24 19.67
N HIS A 24 6.67 5.42 18.95
CA HIS A 24 6.51 4.00 19.21
C HIS A 24 7.53 3.13 18.46
N PHE A 25 8.14 3.63 17.38
CA PHE A 25 9.05 2.84 16.58
C PHE A 25 10.33 2.47 17.32
N ARG A 26 10.69 1.16 17.28
CA ARG A 26 11.82 0.58 18.00
C ARG A 26 11.75 0.76 19.51
N GLN A 27 10.55 0.88 20.04
CA GLN A 27 10.29 0.82 21.48
C GLN A 27 9.77 -0.57 21.85
N ARG A 28 9.84 -0.92 23.14
CA ARG A 28 9.13 -2.09 23.67
C ARG A 28 7.67 -1.69 23.88
N ILE A 29 6.82 -2.11 22.95
CA ILE A 29 5.39 -1.82 22.95
C ILE A 29 4.60 -3.10 23.15
N ASP A 30 3.44 -2.98 23.75
CA ASP A 30 2.49 -4.07 23.84
C ASP A 30 1.87 -4.33 22.47
N VAL A 31 1.83 -5.61 22.09
CA VAL A 31 1.25 -6.07 20.83
C VAL A 31 -0.01 -6.85 21.14
N ILE A 32 -1.13 -6.41 20.58
CA ILE A 32 -2.40 -7.13 20.67
C ILE A 32 -2.55 -7.97 19.40
N ASP A 33 -2.85 -9.27 19.56
CA ASP A 33 -3.13 -10.15 18.44
C ASP A 33 -4.64 -10.16 18.14
N LYS A 34 -5.06 -9.43 17.10
CA LYS A 34 -6.45 -9.41 16.62
C LYS A 34 -6.87 -10.79 16.06
N GLY A 35 -5.92 -11.55 15.52
CA GLY A 35 -6.13 -12.88 14.95
C GLY A 35 -6.49 -13.94 16.00
N ALA A 36 -5.92 -13.86 17.19
CA ALA A 36 -6.17 -14.80 18.27
C ALA A 36 -7.66 -14.88 18.65
N ALA A 37 -8.34 -13.73 18.67
CA ALA A 37 -9.78 -13.66 18.97
C ALA A 37 -10.66 -14.26 17.85
N LYS A 38 -10.15 -14.35 16.62
CA LYS A 38 -10.85 -14.85 15.42
C LYS A 38 -10.44 -16.28 15.05
N GLY A 39 -9.45 -16.88 15.76
CA GLY A 39 -8.88 -18.18 15.41
C GLY A 39 -8.12 -18.16 14.07
N SER A 40 -7.62 -17.00 13.68
CA SER A 40 -6.87 -16.77 12.45
C SER A 40 -5.35 -16.64 12.72
N LEU A 41 -4.57 -16.36 11.67
CA LEU A 41 -3.13 -16.10 11.78
C LEU A 41 -2.88 -14.89 12.69
N PHE A 42 -1.65 -14.83 13.24
CA PHE A 42 -1.16 -13.70 14.03
C PHE A 42 -1.36 -12.37 13.28
N ASP A 43 -2.21 -11.52 13.82
CA ASP A 43 -2.64 -10.23 13.28
C ASP A 43 -2.36 -9.13 14.32
N PRO A 44 -1.13 -8.59 14.35
CA PRO A 44 -0.72 -7.65 15.38
C PRO A 44 -1.29 -6.27 15.18
N VAL A 45 -1.69 -5.62 16.28
CA VAL A 45 -1.98 -4.20 16.36
C VAL A 45 -1.25 -3.60 17.55
N THR A 46 -0.81 -2.37 17.44
CA THR A 46 -0.12 -1.64 18.49
C THR A 46 -0.84 -0.34 18.83
N ALA A 47 -0.37 0.36 19.86
CA ALA A 47 -0.85 1.70 20.18
C ALA A 47 -0.58 2.67 19.02
N ALA A 48 0.51 2.48 18.27
CA ALA A 48 0.86 3.34 17.14
C ALA A 48 -0.21 3.35 16.05
N ASP A 49 -0.72 2.17 15.68
CA ASP A 49 -1.79 2.02 14.67
C ASP A 49 -3.02 2.82 15.08
N ARG A 50 -3.48 2.60 16.30
CA ARG A 50 -4.73 3.21 16.81
C ARG A 50 -4.60 4.72 17.01
N GLU A 51 -3.49 5.18 17.60
CA GLU A 51 -3.25 6.61 17.82
C GLU A 51 -3.12 7.36 16.49
N ALA A 52 -2.47 6.77 15.50
CA ALA A 52 -2.35 7.36 14.17
C ALA A 52 -3.70 7.46 13.47
N GLU A 53 -4.51 6.40 13.45
CA GLU A 53 -5.84 6.47 12.85
C GLU A 53 -6.74 7.50 13.56
N GLN A 54 -6.69 7.58 14.89
CA GLN A 54 -7.42 8.59 15.65
C GLN A 54 -7.00 10.01 15.26
N ALA A 55 -5.70 10.26 15.12
CA ALA A 55 -5.18 11.57 14.72
C ALA A 55 -5.65 11.97 13.31
N ILE A 56 -5.62 11.03 12.36
CA ILE A 56 -6.11 11.25 11.00
C ILE A 56 -7.62 11.53 11.02
N ARG A 57 -8.42 10.69 11.69
CA ARG A 57 -9.87 10.84 11.79
C ARG A 57 -10.26 12.17 12.38
N ALA A 58 -9.60 12.61 13.45
CA ALA A 58 -9.89 13.89 14.09
C ALA A 58 -9.75 15.08 13.12
N LEU A 59 -8.74 15.07 12.25
CA LEU A 59 -8.57 16.10 11.22
C LEU A 59 -9.66 16.02 10.15
N ILE A 60 -9.99 14.82 9.67
CA ILE A 60 -11.04 14.65 8.65
C ILE A 60 -12.39 15.11 9.20
N GLU A 61 -12.74 14.70 10.42
CA GLU A 61 -14.00 15.06 11.06
C GLU A 61 -14.14 16.56 11.34
N ALA A 62 -13.04 17.23 11.65
CA ALA A 62 -13.03 18.66 11.91
C ALA A 62 -13.12 19.52 10.63
N GLU A 63 -12.46 19.12 9.55
CA GLU A 63 -12.29 19.96 8.36
C GLU A 63 -13.07 19.46 7.14
N ARG A 64 -13.44 18.17 7.14
CA ARG A 64 -14.18 17.51 6.03
C ARG A 64 -15.28 16.59 6.57
N PRO A 65 -16.23 17.12 7.37
CA PRO A 65 -17.21 16.32 8.10
C PRO A 65 -18.14 15.50 7.19
N ASP A 66 -18.31 15.92 5.92
CA ASP A 66 -19.14 15.25 4.91
C ASP A 66 -18.42 14.09 4.21
N ASP A 67 -17.08 13.98 4.35
CA ASP A 67 -16.32 12.89 3.77
C ASP A 67 -16.52 11.61 4.60
N GLY A 68 -16.55 10.46 3.91
CA GLY A 68 -16.49 9.14 4.52
C GLY A 68 -15.07 8.82 5.00
N ILE A 69 -14.98 7.84 5.90
CA ILE A 69 -13.72 7.28 6.37
C ILE A 69 -13.87 5.77 6.45
N LEU A 70 -12.96 5.03 5.88
CA LEU A 70 -12.78 3.60 6.07
C LEU A 70 -11.38 3.37 6.61
N GLY A 71 -11.26 2.88 7.83
CA GLY A 71 -9.97 2.59 8.45
C GLY A 71 -9.89 1.16 8.97
N GLU A 72 -8.69 0.63 9.04
CA GLU A 72 -8.43 -0.71 9.54
C GLU A 72 -8.83 -0.88 11.01
N GLU A 73 -8.53 0.12 11.86
CA GLU A 73 -8.65 0.00 13.32
C GLU A 73 -10.03 0.39 13.85
N PHE A 74 -10.68 1.38 13.26
CA PHE A 74 -11.97 1.90 13.73
C PHE A 74 -13.11 1.75 12.71
N GLY A 75 -12.86 1.07 11.58
CA GLY A 75 -13.90 0.72 10.61
C GLY A 75 -14.46 1.92 9.83
N GLU A 76 -15.70 1.82 9.41
CA GLU A 76 -16.34 2.76 8.49
C GLU A 76 -17.11 3.87 9.22
N LYS A 77 -16.94 5.11 8.76
CA LYS A 77 -17.86 6.26 8.93
C LYS A 77 -18.35 6.66 7.55
N ARG A 78 -19.64 6.57 7.30
CA ARG A 78 -20.23 6.95 6.01
C ARG A 78 -20.20 8.45 5.81
N GLY A 79 -19.77 8.86 4.62
CA GLY A 79 -19.85 10.24 4.13
C GLY A 79 -21.16 10.52 3.40
N THR A 80 -21.36 11.79 3.00
CA THR A 80 -22.57 12.26 2.30
C THR A 80 -22.29 12.83 0.91
N ASN A 81 -21.02 13.01 0.53
CA ASN A 81 -20.59 13.71 -0.68
C ASN A 81 -19.89 12.80 -1.73
N GLY A 82 -19.83 11.49 -1.49
CA GLY A 82 -19.19 10.52 -2.40
C GLY A 82 -17.68 10.44 -2.29
N LEU A 83 -17.05 11.20 -1.38
CA LEU A 83 -15.63 11.08 -1.04
C LEU A 83 -15.43 10.19 0.19
N CYS A 84 -14.40 9.36 0.17
CA CYS A 84 -14.04 8.49 1.29
C CYS A 84 -12.52 8.44 1.47
N TRP A 85 -12.05 8.73 2.67
CA TRP A 85 -10.65 8.51 3.07
C TRP A 85 -10.49 7.05 3.51
N VAL A 86 -9.59 6.33 2.85
CA VAL A 86 -9.27 4.93 3.17
C VAL A 86 -7.90 4.90 3.82
N LEU A 87 -7.81 4.30 5.02
CA LEU A 87 -6.69 4.45 5.93
C LEU A 87 -6.18 3.09 6.40
N ASP A 88 -4.88 2.86 6.23
CA ASP A 88 -4.11 1.92 7.01
C ASP A 88 -2.97 2.68 7.70
N PRO A 89 -3.05 2.90 9.01
CA PRO A 89 -2.06 3.72 9.72
C PRO A 89 -0.65 3.13 9.72
N VAL A 90 -0.54 1.80 9.81
CA VAL A 90 0.76 1.10 9.84
C VAL A 90 0.66 -0.21 9.05
N ASP A 91 0.57 -0.09 7.71
CA ASP A 91 0.75 -1.28 6.87
C ASP A 91 2.16 -1.86 7.07
N GLY A 92 2.21 -3.17 7.31
CA GLY A 92 3.46 -3.81 7.71
C GLY A 92 3.69 -3.79 9.22
N THR A 93 2.65 -3.90 10.06
CA THR A 93 2.77 -3.94 11.53
C THR A 93 3.78 -5.00 12.00
N ARG A 94 3.91 -6.12 11.28
CA ARG A 94 4.94 -7.14 11.58
C ARG A 94 6.36 -6.62 11.39
N ALA A 95 6.62 -5.83 10.35
CA ALA A 95 7.90 -5.17 10.14
C ALA A 95 8.13 -4.09 11.20
N PHE A 96 7.08 -3.33 11.55
CA PHE A 96 7.12 -2.30 12.59
C PHE A 96 7.54 -2.87 13.95
N ILE A 97 6.87 -3.91 14.46
CA ILE A 97 7.19 -4.53 15.75
C ILE A 97 8.56 -5.20 15.77
N ASN A 98 9.06 -5.57 14.60
CA ASN A 98 10.38 -6.18 14.41
C ASN A 98 11.50 -5.12 14.25
N GLY A 99 11.16 -3.83 14.31
CA GLY A 99 12.08 -2.70 14.19
C GLY A 99 12.67 -2.49 12.80
N ARG A 100 12.06 -3.10 11.77
CA ARG A 100 12.41 -2.88 10.36
C ARG A 100 11.72 -1.61 9.87
N HIS A 101 12.19 -1.04 8.78
CA HIS A 101 11.63 0.20 8.21
C HIS A 101 10.68 -0.05 7.03
N GLU A 102 10.49 -1.29 6.63
CA GLU A 102 9.65 -1.69 5.50
C GLU A 102 8.17 -1.77 5.92
N TRP A 103 7.62 -0.65 6.31
CA TRP A 103 6.22 -0.40 6.65
C TRP A 103 5.88 1.04 6.25
N GLY A 104 4.62 1.39 6.23
CA GLY A 104 4.22 2.76 5.93
C GLY A 104 2.80 3.06 6.38
N SER A 105 2.45 4.36 6.42
CA SER A 105 1.07 4.79 6.54
C SER A 105 0.47 4.92 5.16
N LEU A 106 -0.66 4.26 4.93
CA LEU A 106 -1.42 4.32 3.69
C LEU A 106 -2.62 5.24 3.87
N ILE A 107 -2.72 6.24 3.03
CA ILE A 107 -3.83 7.20 3.02
C ILE A 107 -4.31 7.34 1.58
N ALA A 108 -5.54 6.93 1.29
CA ALA A 108 -6.16 7.14 0.01
C ALA A 108 -7.37 8.06 0.11
N LEU A 109 -7.63 8.81 -0.94
CA LEU A 109 -8.93 9.42 -1.18
C LEU A 109 -9.59 8.70 -2.34
N GLU A 110 -10.79 8.22 -2.11
CA GLU A 110 -11.66 7.66 -3.13
C GLU A 110 -12.78 8.63 -3.49
N GLU A 111 -13.10 8.68 -4.78
CA GLU A 111 -14.29 9.32 -5.31
C GLU A 111 -15.20 8.25 -5.93
N ASN A 112 -16.40 8.05 -5.36
CA ASN A 112 -17.32 7.00 -5.76
C ASN A 112 -16.67 5.61 -5.82
N GLU A 113 -16.01 5.23 -4.72
CA GLU A 113 -15.31 3.96 -4.52
C GLU A 113 -14.08 3.72 -5.43
N ARG A 114 -13.60 4.76 -6.11
CA ARG A 114 -12.41 4.68 -6.95
C ARG A 114 -11.28 5.51 -6.34
N PRO A 115 -10.09 4.94 -6.08
CA PRO A 115 -8.93 5.69 -5.60
C PRO A 115 -8.49 6.75 -6.61
N VAL A 116 -8.42 8.01 -6.16
CA VAL A 116 -8.05 9.18 -6.99
C VAL A 116 -6.81 9.91 -6.47
N LEU A 117 -6.42 9.64 -5.22
CA LEU A 117 -5.19 10.07 -4.57
C LEU A 117 -4.72 8.95 -3.64
N GLY A 118 -3.43 8.71 -3.59
CA GLY A 118 -2.81 7.77 -2.66
C GLY A 118 -1.50 8.29 -2.10
N ILE A 119 -1.27 8.06 -0.82
CA ILE A 119 0.00 8.34 -0.13
C ILE A 119 0.51 7.04 0.49
N ILE A 120 1.79 6.76 0.28
CA ILE A 120 2.60 5.85 1.08
C ILE A 120 3.58 6.73 1.84
N ASP A 121 3.44 6.84 3.17
CA ASP A 121 4.31 7.66 4.00
C ASP A 121 5.19 6.79 4.90
N GLN A 122 6.51 6.94 4.78
CA GLN A 122 7.47 6.29 5.68
C GLN A 122 8.12 7.36 6.58
N PRO A 123 7.51 7.66 7.75
CA PRO A 123 7.87 8.85 8.52
C PRO A 123 9.23 8.76 9.21
N VAL A 124 9.80 7.55 9.36
CA VAL A 124 11.13 7.35 9.98
C VAL A 124 12.25 7.63 8.98
N LEU A 125 12.05 7.24 7.71
CA LEU A 125 12.97 7.59 6.62
C LEU A 125 12.77 9.02 6.14
N GLY A 126 11.61 9.62 6.43
CA GLY A 126 11.22 10.94 5.94
C GLY A 126 10.90 10.93 4.45
N GLU A 127 10.39 9.80 3.96
CA GLU A 127 10.02 9.58 2.57
C GLU A 127 8.51 9.49 2.44
N ARG A 128 7.95 10.30 1.56
CA ARG A 128 6.53 10.30 1.21
C ARG A 128 6.36 10.14 -0.29
N PHE A 129 5.56 9.16 -0.67
CA PHE A 129 5.19 8.90 -2.06
C PHE A 129 3.73 9.30 -2.25
N ILE A 130 3.45 10.17 -3.21
CA ILE A 130 2.09 10.61 -3.50
C ILE A 130 1.75 10.39 -4.97
N GLY A 131 0.69 9.63 -5.22
CA GLY A 131 0.10 9.44 -6.54
C GLY A 131 -1.21 10.22 -6.64
N VAL A 132 -1.29 11.17 -7.57
CA VAL A 132 -2.48 12.00 -7.80
C VAL A 132 -2.47 12.61 -9.19
N ASN A 133 -3.64 12.77 -9.80
CA ASN A 133 -3.79 13.42 -11.12
C ASN A 133 -2.90 12.79 -12.21
N GLY A 134 -2.68 11.46 -12.15
CA GLY A 134 -1.87 10.71 -13.13
C GLY A 134 -0.37 10.95 -13.03
N LYS A 135 0.12 11.40 -11.87
CA LYS A 135 1.55 11.58 -11.58
C LYS A 135 1.87 11.05 -10.20
N THR A 136 3.10 10.58 -10.03
CA THR A 136 3.64 10.18 -8.72
C THR A 136 4.93 10.92 -8.44
N GLU A 137 5.05 11.41 -7.21
CA GLU A 137 6.23 12.09 -6.72
C GLU A 137 6.68 11.48 -5.39
N MET A 138 8.00 11.43 -5.17
CA MET A 138 8.60 11.19 -3.86
C MET A 138 9.00 12.53 -3.25
N ILE A 139 8.63 12.73 -1.99
CA ILE A 139 8.97 13.94 -1.23
C ILE A 139 9.90 13.56 -0.09
N VAL A 140 11.09 14.15 -0.08
CA VAL A 140 12.10 13.99 0.97
C VAL A 140 12.54 15.39 1.42
N GLN A 141 12.41 15.67 2.71
CA GLN A 141 12.78 16.99 3.28
C GLN A 141 12.14 18.18 2.54
N GLY A 142 10.91 18.01 2.05
CA GLY A 142 10.18 19.02 1.32
C GLY A 142 10.55 19.17 -0.18
N ALA A 143 11.53 18.42 -0.66
CA ALA A 143 11.86 18.39 -2.08
C ALA A 143 11.09 17.28 -2.79
N ALA A 144 10.30 17.62 -3.81
CA ALA A 144 9.55 16.69 -4.63
C ALA A 144 10.38 16.24 -5.84
N THR A 145 10.39 14.93 -6.09
CA THR A 145 11.04 14.31 -7.25
C THR A 145 10.00 13.45 -7.98
N PRO A 146 9.71 13.70 -9.27
CA PRO A 146 8.84 12.86 -10.05
C PRO A 146 9.38 11.43 -10.14
N LEU A 147 8.47 10.46 -10.04
CA LEU A 147 8.81 9.05 -10.13
C LEU A 147 8.34 8.46 -11.46
N GLN A 148 9.08 7.49 -11.92
CA GLN A 148 8.74 6.70 -13.09
C GLN A 148 9.23 5.26 -12.92
N VAL A 149 8.36 4.31 -13.20
CA VAL A 149 8.70 2.90 -13.28
C VAL A 149 9.74 2.68 -14.39
N ARG A 150 10.51 1.61 -14.29
CA ARG A 150 11.49 1.27 -15.34
C ARG A 150 10.92 0.29 -16.36
N ALA A 151 11.40 0.36 -17.59
CA ALA A 151 11.12 -0.63 -18.61
C ALA A 151 11.84 -1.96 -18.30
N CYS A 152 11.13 -3.07 -18.50
CA CYS A 152 11.67 -4.43 -18.38
C CYS A 152 11.18 -5.27 -19.57
N ALA A 153 12.10 -5.83 -20.34
CA ALA A 153 11.76 -6.44 -21.63
C ALA A 153 11.03 -7.77 -21.50
N SER A 154 11.29 -8.52 -20.42
CA SER A 154 10.71 -9.86 -20.20
C SER A 154 10.66 -10.21 -18.71
N LEU A 155 9.81 -11.18 -18.37
CA LEU A 155 9.74 -11.71 -17.01
C LEU A 155 11.06 -12.32 -16.54
N SER A 156 11.84 -12.91 -17.45
CA SER A 156 13.13 -13.52 -17.12
C SER A 156 14.22 -12.51 -16.71
N GLU A 157 14.02 -11.24 -17.02
CA GLU A 157 14.91 -10.14 -16.60
C GLU A 157 14.39 -9.43 -15.34
N ALA A 158 13.14 -9.70 -14.96
CA ALA A 158 12.46 -8.96 -13.91
C ALA A 158 12.99 -9.27 -12.50
N LEU A 159 12.93 -8.26 -11.65
CA LEU A 159 13.06 -8.37 -10.19
C LEU A 159 11.65 -8.42 -9.58
N LEU A 160 11.34 -9.54 -8.95
CA LEU A 160 10.07 -9.78 -8.25
C LEU A 160 10.22 -9.45 -6.76
N CYS A 161 9.26 -8.69 -6.24
CA CYS A 161 9.06 -8.51 -4.81
C CYS A 161 7.73 -9.12 -4.34
N CYS A 162 7.70 -9.62 -3.11
CA CYS A 162 6.51 -10.12 -2.42
C CYS A 162 6.79 -10.06 -0.92
N THR A 163 5.79 -9.74 -0.12
CA THR A 163 5.98 -9.64 1.34
C THR A 163 6.32 -11.00 1.94
N HIS A 164 5.43 -11.97 1.84
CA HIS A 164 5.71 -13.30 2.39
C HIS A 164 4.76 -14.38 1.85
N PRO A 165 5.06 -15.03 0.71
CA PRO A 165 4.13 -15.95 0.07
C PRO A 165 3.80 -17.19 0.93
N TYR A 166 4.71 -17.59 1.82
CA TYR A 166 4.46 -18.74 2.71
C TYR A 166 3.59 -18.40 3.93
N ALA A 167 3.47 -17.13 4.30
CA ALA A 167 2.65 -16.69 5.43
C ALA A 167 1.24 -16.29 5.00
N TYR A 168 1.12 -15.68 3.80
CA TYR A 168 -0.15 -15.05 3.40
C TYR A 168 -0.91 -15.83 2.32
N PHE A 169 -0.21 -16.58 1.45
CA PHE A 169 -0.85 -17.26 0.32
C PHE A 169 -1.38 -18.64 0.71
N ASP A 170 -2.51 -19.02 0.17
CA ASP A 170 -2.99 -20.40 0.27
C ASP A 170 -2.18 -21.36 -0.62
N ALA A 171 -2.57 -22.64 -0.70
CA ALA A 171 -1.82 -23.65 -1.43
C ALA A 171 -1.80 -23.39 -2.95
N ASP A 172 -2.92 -22.99 -3.50
CA ASP A 172 -3.08 -22.76 -4.95
C ASP A 172 -2.40 -21.46 -5.35
N GLU A 173 -2.51 -20.42 -4.54
CA GLU A 173 -1.82 -19.16 -4.72
C GLU A 173 -0.30 -19.32 -4.63
N ARG A 174 0.21 -20.13 -3.68
CA ARG A 174 1.65 -20.46 -3.62
C ARG A 174 2.12 -21.18 -4.87
N ALA A 175 1.31 -22.10 -5.42
CA ALA A 175 1.62 -22.79 -6.65
C ALA A 175 1.67 -21.81 -7.84
N ALA A 176 0.70 -20.90 -7.94
CA ALA A 176 0.67 -19.85 -8.93
C ALA A 176 1.87 -18.90 -8.82
N PHE A 177 2.13 -18.39 -7.61
CA PHE A 177 3.28 -17.55 -7.33
C PHE A 177 4.60 -18.22 -7.69
N ARG A 178 4.76 -19.51 -7.36
CA ARG A 178 5.98 -20.27 -7.70
C ARG A 178 6.26 -20.31 -9.19
N ARG A 179 5.22 -20.42 -10.04
CA ARG A 179 5.38 -20.38 -11.50
C ARG A 179 5.98 -19.05 -11.97
N VAL A 180 5.59 -17.95 -11.33
CA VAL A 180 6.18 -16.63 -11.60
C VAL A 180 7.59 -16.55 -11.03
N ALA A 181 7.77 -16.86 -9.75
CA ALA A 181 9.03 -16.71 -9.02
C ALA A 181 10.19 -17.53 -9.60
N THR A 182 9.90 -18.69 -10.20
CA THR A 182 10.92 -19.51 -10.91
C THR A 182 11.25 -19.01 -12.32
N SER A 183 10.54 -17.98 -12.81
CA SER A 183 10.70 -17.43 -14.16
C SER A 183 11.35 -16.05 -14.18
N VAL A 184 11.58 -15.45 -13.02
CA VAL A 184 12.21 -14.13 -12.89
C VAL A 184 13.72 -14.24 -12.66
N ARG A 185 14.43 -13.16 -12.88
CA ARG A 185 15.86 -13.06 -12.64
C ARG A 185 16.21 -13.14 -11.14
N MET A 186 15.40 -12.51 -10.28
CA MET A 186 15.62 -12.45 -8.84
C MET A 186 14.31 -12.21 -8.11
N SER A 187 14.18 -12.81 -6.92
CA SER A 187 13.07 -12.55 -6.00
C SER A 187 13.58 -11.98 -4.68
N ARG A 188 12.80 -11.07 -4.08
CA ARG A 188 13.01 -10.54 -2.74
C ARG A 188 11.71 -10.64 -1.94
N PHE A 189 11.85 -10.94 -0.64
CA PHE A 189 10.74 -11.07 0.28
C PHE A 189 10.85 -10.07 1.42
N GLY A 190 9.69 -9.66 1.93
CA GLY A 190 9.53 -8.54 2.85
C GLY A 190 9.25 -7.24 2.11
N GLY A 191 8.78 -6.24 2.83
CA GLY A 191 8.66 -4.88 2.34
C GLY A 191 7.25 -4.31 2.37
N ASP A 192 6.22 -5.13 2.61
CA ASP A 192 4.83 -4.68 2.80
C ASP A 192 4.46 -3.58 1.77
N CYS A 193 3.78 -2.51 2.12
CA CYS A 193 3.46 -1.44 1.15
C CYS A 193 4.68 -0.74 0.53
N TYR A 194 5.82 -0.76 1.20
CA TYR A 194 7.01 -0.05 0.74
C TYR A 194 7.57 -0.64 -0.57
N ILE A 195 7.33 -1.92 -0.88
CA ILE A 195 7.74 -2.50 -2.17
C ILE A 195 7.03 -1.87 -3.37
N PHE A 196 5.82 -1.34 -3.19
CA PHE A 196 5.10 -0.63 -4.26
C PHE A 196 5.72 0.76 -4.50
N ALA A 197 6.23 1.42 -3.46
CA ALA A 197 7.05 2.62 -3.61
C ALA A 197 8.37 2.31 -4.35
N VAL A 198 9.02 1.18 -4.02
CA VAL A 198 10.23 0.70 -4.72
C VAL A 198 9.96 0.42 -6.19
N LEU A 199 8.76 -0.12 -6.52
CA LEU A 199 8.30 -0.30 -7.89
C LEU A 199 8.14 1.06 -8.60
N ALA A 200 7.45 2.01 -7.96
CA ALA A 200 7.25 3.36 -8.52
C ALA A 200 8.55 4.11 -8.75
N MET A 201 9.58 3.87 -7.92
CA MET A 201 10.95 4.39 -8.11
C MET A 201 11.74 3.69 -9.22
N GLY A 202 11.23 2.59 -9.81
CA GLY A 202 11.89 1.82 -10.86
C GLY A 202 13.00 0.88 -10.37
N PHE A 203 13.04 0.51 -9.08
CA PHE A 203 14.01 -0.45 -8.54
C PHE A 203 13.49 -1.88 -8.42
N CYS A 204 12.20 -2.09 -8.66
CA CYS A 204 11.52 -3.38 -8.75
C CYS A 204 10.70 -3.41 -10.05
N ASP A 205 10.48 -4.58 -10.65
CA ASP A 205 9.74 -4.72 -11.92
C ASP A 205 8.35 -5.31 -11.73
N LEU A 206 8.19 -6.11 -10.66
CA LEU A 206 7.00 -6.90 -10.42
C LEU A 206 6.78 -7.07 -8.91
N VAL A 207 5.56 -6.82 -8.46
CA VAL A 207 5.08 -7.14 -7.12
C VAL A 207 3.89 -8.09 -7.25
N VAL A 208 3.86 -9.16 -6.46
CA VAL A 208 2.76 -10.13 -6.42
C VAL A 208 2.36 -10.36 -4.98
N GLU A 209 1.13 -10.00 -4.64
CA GLU A 209 0.56 -10.11 -3.29
C GLU A 209 -0.80 -10.81 -3.31
N SER A 210 -1.25 -11.27 -2.17
CA SER A 210 -2.58 -11.82 -1.95
C SER A 210 -3.10 -11.53 -0.56
N HIS A 211 -4.43 -11.69 -0.38
CA HIS A 211 -5.16 -11.44 0.86
C HIS A 211 -5.08 -10.00 1.37
N LEU A 212 -4.84 -9.03 0.47
CA LEU A 212 -4.89 -7.62 0.80
C LEU A 212 -6.34 -7.19 1.07
N HIS A 213 -6.52 -6.27 2.01
CA HIS A 213 -7.78 -5.57 2.24
C HIS A 213 -7.84 -4.28 1.40
N ARG A 214 -9.00 -3.63 1.38
CA ARG A 214 -9.18 -2.36 0.66
C ARG A 214 -8.23 -1.27 1.16
N TRP A 215 -7.99 -1.20 2.47
CA TRP A 215 -7.09 -0.21 3.05
C TRP A 215 -5.61 -0.48 2.73
N ASP A 216 -5.22 -1.74 2.47
CA ASP A 216 -3.85 -2.09 2.06
C ASP A 216 -3.56 -1.68 0.61
N VAL A 217 -4.59 -1.59 -0.26
CA VAL A 217 -4.38 -1.41 -1.71
C VAL A 217 -4.81 -0.04 -2.24
N ALA A 218 -5.80 0.60 -1.64
CA ALA A 218 -6.38 1.83 -2.18
C ALA A 218 -5.36 2.94 -2.43
N ALA A 219 -4.38 3.11 -1.53
CA ALA A 219 -3.31 4.11 -1.70
C ALA A 219 -2.26 3.71 -2.75
N LEU A 220 -2.06 2.41 -2.94
CA LEU A 220 -1.04 1.88 -3.85
C LEU A 220 -1.40 2.13 -5.32
N ILE A 221 -2.71 2.08 -5.66
CA ILE A 221 -3.18 2.23 -7.04
C ILE A 221 -2.76 3.56 -7.65
N PRO A 222 -3.09 4.75 -7.07
CA PRO A 222 -2.67 6.01 -7.66
C PRO A 222 -1.14 6.20 -7.66
N VAL A 223 -0.42 5.61 -6.70
CA VAL A 223 1.04 5.69 -6.63
C VAL A 223 1.69 4.89 -7.77
N VAL A 224 1.24 3.67 -8.02
CA VAL A 224 1.78 2.82 -9.09
C VAL A 224 1.39 3.37 -10.46
N GLU A 225 0.11 3.67 -10.67
CA GLU A 225 -0.39 4.18 -11.96
C GLU A 225 0.19 5.55 -12.32
N GLY A 226 0.30 6.44 -11.34
CA GLY A 226 0.89 7.77 -11.54
C GLY A 226 2.38 7.75 -11.90
N ALA A 227 3.10 6.68 -11.52
CA ALA A 227 4.49 6.43 -11.96
C ALA A 227 4.55 5.74 -13.33
N GLY A 228 3.43 5.47 -13.99
CA GLY A 228 3.33 4.79 -15.28
C GLY A 228 3.31 3.26 -15.18
N GLY A 229 3.13 2.69 -13.99
CA GLY A 229 2.98 1.26 -13.77
C GLY A 229 1.54 0.78 -14.00
N ILE A 230 1.37 -0.53 -13.86
CA ILE A 230 0.09 -1.24 -13.99
C ILE A 230 -0.15 -1.98 -12.69
N ILE A 231 -1.37 -1.88 -12.13
CA ILE A 231 -1.78 -2.63 -10.95
C ILE A 231 -3.17 -3.22 -11.17
N THR A 232 -3.33 -4.53 -10.94
CA THR A 232 -4.60 -5.26 -11.17
C THR A 232 -4.74 -6.41 -10.17
N ASP A 233 -5.91 -7.06 -10.14
CA ASP A 233 -6.02 -8.40 -9.58
C ASP A 233 -5.30 -9.44 -10.46
N TRP A 234 -5.17 -10.69 -10.00
CA TRP A 234 -4.55 -11.77 -10.80
C TRP A 234 -5.40 -12.19 -12.03
N ASN A 235 -6.58 -11.60 -12.21
CA ASN A 235 -7.42 -11.76 -13.39
C ASN A 235 -7.33 -10.57 -14.35
N GLY A 236 -6.53 -9.54 -14.03
CA GLY A 236 -6.39 -8.31 -14.81
C GLY A 236 -7.57 -7.37 -14.69
N ARG A 237 -8.30 -7.44 -13.56
CA ARG A 237 -9.43 -6.58 -13.23
C ARG A 237 -9.00 -5.55 -12.19
N ASP A 238 -9.93 -4.66 -11.86
CA ASP A 238 -9.78 -3.73 -10.74
C ASP A 238 -9.50 -4.49 -9.42
N CYS A 239 -8.51 -4.02 -8.68
CA CYS A 239 -8.09 -4.56 -7.38
C CYS A 239 -8.39 -3.60 -6.22
N SER A 240 -9.14 -2.53 -6.42
CA SER A 240 -9.39 -1.49 -5.41
C SER A 240 -10.06 -2.01 -4.12
N HIS A 241 -10.74 -3.14 -4.21
CA HIS A 241 -11.34 -3.79 -3.04
C HIS A 241 -10.43 -4.80 -2.33
N GLY A 242 -9.17 -4.93 -2.75
CA GLY A 242 -8.22 -5.88 -2.18
C GLY A 242 -8.23 -7.26 -2.85
N GLY A 243 -7.79 -8.27 -2.11
CA GLY A 243 -7.64 -9.63 -2.60
C GLY A 243 -6.26 -9.91 -3.16
N GLN A 244 -6.21 -10.55 -4.31
CA GLN A 244 -4.98 -10.84 -5.07
C GLN A 244 -4.56 -9.60 -5.85
N VAL A 245 -3.30 -9.21 -5.76
CA VAL A 245 -2.77 -8.01 -6.43
C VAL A 245 -1.48 -8.34 -7.18
N VAL A 246 -1.37 -7.81 -8.39
CA VAL A 246 -0.13 -7.80 -9.17
C VAL A 246 0.13 -6.37 -9.67
N ALA A 247 1.34 -5.85 -9.41
CA ALA A 247 1.78 -4.56 -9.90
C ALA A 247 3.08 -4.70 -10.69
N CYS A 248 3.18 -4.00 -11.82
CA CYS A 248 4.33 -4.08 -12.73
C CYS A 248 4.73 -2.72 -13.26
N GLY A 249 6.03 -2.54 -13.52
CA GLY A 249 6.55 -1.38 -14.22
C GLY A 249 6.41 -1.43 -15.75
N ASP A 250 6.20 -2.62 -16.32
CA ASP A 250 6.14 -2.81 -17.78
C ASP A 250 5.01 -3.77 -18.17
N ALA A 251 4.24 -3.41 -19.19
CA ALA A 251 3.10 -4.19 -19.66
C ALA A 251 3.49 -5.60 -20.15
N ARG A 252 4.70 -5.77 -20.69
CA ARG A 252 5.20 -7.07 -21.14
C ARG A 252 5.40 -8.02 -19.97
N VAL A 253 6.00 -7.53 -18.88
CA VAL A 253 6.17 -8.29 -17.63
C VAL A 253 4.82 -8.61 -17.01
N HIS A 254 3.88 -7.65 -17.00
CA HIS A 254 2.52 -7.86 -16.50
C HIS A 254 1.83 -8.99 -17.28
N GLU A 255 1.83 -8.94 -18.62
CA GLU A 255 1.19 -9.95 -19.45
C GLU A 255 1.78 -11.36 -19.22
N GLU A 256 3.12 -11.47 -19.14
CA GLU A 256 3.79 -12.74 -18.89
C GLU A 256 3.52 -13.27 -17.48
N ALA A 257 3.52 -12.42 -16.46
CA ALA A 257 3.19 -12.77 -15.07
C ALA A 257 1.75 -13.28 -14.98
N MET A 258 0.80 -12.56 -15.59
CA MET A 258 -0.61 -12.93 -15.60
C MET A 258 -0.86 -14.31 -16.25
N LYS A 259 -0.16 -14.63 -17.36
CA LYS A 259 -0.23 -15.96 -17.97
C LYS A 259 0.18 -17.06 -16.99
N ARG A 260 1.22 -16.83 -16.20
CA ARG A 260 1.71 -17.81 -15.21
C ARG A 260 0.83 -17.92 -13.97
N LEU A 261 0.32 -16.80 -13.49
CA LEU A 261 -0.60 -16.79 -12.34
C LEU A 261 -1.88 -17.59 -12.64
N ARG A 262 -2.40 -17.49 -13.88
CA ARG A 262 -3.65 -18.13 -14.31
C ARG A 262 -3.48 -19.56 -14.85
N SER A 263 -2.24 -19.99 -15.15
CA SER A 263 -2.02 -21.36 -15.61
C SER A 263 -2.47 -22.37 -14.56
N ALA A 264 -3.16 -23.44 -14.95
CA ALA A 264 -3.55 -24.53 -14.08
C ALA A 264 -2.33 -25.36 -13.66
#